data_a96bbcf23319ec7a6bae60ebd5e62b25
#
_entry.id   a96bbcf23319ec7a6bae60ebd5e62b25
#
_cell.length_a   1.000
_cell.length_b   1.000
_cell.length_c   1.000
_cell.angle_alpha   90.00
_cell.angle_beta   90.00
_cell.angle_gamma   90.00
#
_symmetry.space_group_name_H-M   'P 1'
#
loop_
_entity.id
_entity.type
_entity.pdbx_description
1 polymer ?
#
loop_
_entity_poly.entity_id
_entity_poly.type
_entity_poly.pdbx_seq_one_letter_code
_entity_poly.pdbx_strand_id
1 'polypeptide(L)' 'MKTIYIAVPYASNPKRGIELSIKYGQMVARQGDVPICPVLLNAVISG' A
#
# COMPACT_ATOMS: atom_id res chain seq x y z
N MET A 1 1.25 8.90 16.19
CA MET A 1 0.49 8.14 15.18
C MET A 1 0.09 9.06 14.05
N LYS A 2 0.51 8.76 12.85
CA LYS A 2 0.20 9.57 11.66
C LYS A 2 -0.44 8.69 10.60
N THR A 3 -1.21 9.31 9.73
CA THR A 3 -1.75 8.64 8.55
C THR A 3 -0.78 8.83 7.39
N ILE A 4 -0.27 7.74 6.84
CA ILE A 4 0.71 7.78 5.76
C ILE A 4 0.08 7.21 4.49
N TYR A 5 0.02 8.04 3.45
CA TYR A 5 -0.45 7.60 2.14
C TYR A 5 0.68 6.91 1.40
N ILE A 6 0.42 5.70 0.94
CA ILE A 6 1.40 4.92 0.18
C ILE A 6 1.00 4.94 -1.29
N ALA A 7 1.80 5.63 -2.11
CA ALA A 7 1.60 5.70 -3.55
C ALA A 7 2.68 4.87 -4.25
N VAL A 8 2.24 3.85 -5.00
CA VAL A 8 3.16 2.97 -5.73
C VAL A 8 2.71 2.87 -7.18
N PRO A 9 3.63 2.61 -8.13
CA PRO A 9 3.27 2.42 -9.53
C PRO A 9 2.55 1.09 -9.71
N TYR A 10 1.25 1.17 -9.94
CA TYR A 10 0.40 -0.01 -10.07
C TYR A 10 0.11 -0.35 -11.52
N ALA A 11 -0.11 0.67 -12.35
CA ALA A 11 -0.57 0.48 -13.72
C ALA A 11 0.44 -0.27 -14.59
N SER A 12 1.74 -0.02 -14.39
CA SER A 12 2.79 -0.65 -15.20
C SER A 12 3.08 -2.09 -14.78
N ASN A 13 2.90 -2.41 -13.50
CA ASN A 13 3.14 -3.76 -12.98
C ASN A 13 2.31 -3.98 -11.72
N PRO A 14 1.08 -4.52 -11.86
CA PRO A 14 0.19 -4.68 -10.72
C PRO A 14 0.75 -5.56 -9.60
N LYS A 15 1.42 -6.65 -9.96
CA LYS A 15 2.00 -7.53 -8.95
C LYS A 15 3.06 -6.82 -8.11
N ARG A 16 3.93 -6.08 -8.79
CA ARG A 16 4.98 -5.32 -8.12
C ARG A 16 4.40 -4.24 -7.24
N GLY A 17 3.35 -3.57 -7.72
CA GLY A 17 2.67 -2.54 -6.95
C GLY A 17 2.11 -3.09 -5.66
N ILE A 18 1.46 -4.25 -5.72
CA ILE A 18 0.88 -4.89 -4.54
C ILE A 18 1.97 -5.31 -3.55
N GLU A 19 3.05 -5.90 -4.04
CA GLU A 19 4.17 -6.30 -3.19
C GLU A 19 4.78 -5.11 -2.46
N LEU A 20 5.02 -4.03 -3.19
CA LEU A 20 5.59 -2.81 -2.61
C LEU A 20 4.62 -2.19 -1.59
N SER A 21 3.33 -2.23 -1.88
CA SER A 21 2.31 -1.70 -0.96
C SER A 21 2.33 -2.44 0.36
N ILE A 22 2.40 -3.77 0.32
CA ILE A 22 2.46 -4.59 1.52
C ILE A 22 3.72 -4.29 2.31
N LYS A 23 4.85 -4.21 1.63
CA LYS A 23 6.14 -3.95 2.27
C LYS A 23 6.16 -2.60 2.97
N TYR A 24 5.73 -1.55 2.28
CA TYR A 24 5.69 -0.21 2.86
C TYR A 24 4.65 -0.10 3.96
N GLY A 25 3.50 -0.76 3.78
CA GLY A 25 2.47 -0.79 4.80
C GLY A 25 2.96 -1.39 6.11
N GLN A 26 3.70 -2.49 6.03
CA GLN A 26 4.29 -3.12 7.20
C GLN A 26 5.31 -2.21 7.87
N MET A 27 6.12 -1.53 7.07
CA MET A 27 7.13 -0.61 7.59
C MET A 27 6.47 0.55 8.34
N VAL A 28 5.44 1.13 7.78
CA VAL A 28 4.70 2.24 8.39
C VAL A 28 4.03 1.78 9.67
N ALA A 29 3.41 0.60 9.66
CA ALA A 29 2.74 0.06 10.84
C ALA A 29 3.73 -0.19 11.99
N ARG A 30 4.94 -0.64 11.67
CA ARG A 30 5.98 -0.86 12.68
C ARG A 30 6.41 0.42 13.36
N GLN A 31 6.30 1.55 12.66
CA GLN A 31 6.60 2.87 13.23
C GLN A 31 5.48 3.41 14.11
N GLY A 32 4.37 2.68 14.20
CA GLY A 32 3.21 3.13 14.95
C GLY A 32 2.28 4.05 14.20
N ASP A 33 2.46 4.15 12.87
CA ASP A 33 1.63 4.98 12.02
C ASP A 33 0.56 4.14 11.32
N VAL A 34 -0.41 4.83 10.72
CA VAL A 34 -1.51 4.16 9.99
C VAL A 34 -1.25 4.23 8.49
N PRO A 35 -1.00 3.10 7.83
CA PRO A 35 -0.80 3.09 6.38
C PRO A 35 -2.13 3.14 5.63
N ILE A 36 -2.20 4.02 4.64
CA ILE A 36 -3.34 4.07 3.71
C ILE A 36 -2.81 3.78 2.32
N CYS A 37 -3.27 2.67 1.76
CA CYS A 37 -2.81 2.26 0.43
C CYS A 37 -4.01 2.04 -0.49
N PRO A 38 -4.38 3.03 -1.30
CA PRO A 38 -5.54 2.90 -2.21
C PRO A 38 -5.37 1.78 -3.23
N VAL A 39 -4.13 1.45 -3.59
CA VAL A 39 -3.83 0.36 -4.53
C VAL A 39 -4.33 -0.97 -3.99
N LEU A 40 -4.07 -1.26 -2.71
CA LEU A 40 -4.53 -2.50 -2.09
C LEU A 40 -6.05 -2.55 -1.99
N LEU A 41 -6.67 -1.42 -1.65
CA LEU A 41 -8.12 -1.32 -1.59
C LEU A 41 -8.74 -1.62 -2.95
N ASN A 42 -8.18 -1.03 -4.00
CA ASN A 42 -8.67 -1.22 -5.35
C ASN A 42 -8.51 -2.68 -5.79
N ALA A 43 -7.41 -3.32 -5.44
CA ALA A 43 -7.16 -4.71 -5.78
C ALA A 43 -8.16 -5.65 -5.11
N VAL A 44 -8.53 -5.35 -3.86
CA VAL A 44 -9.51 -6.15 -3.12
C VAL A 44 -10.90 -5.98 -3.72
N ILE A 45 -11.27 -4.77 -4.10
CA ILE A 45 -12.61 -4.48 -4.64
C ILE A 45 -12.75 -5.01 -6.07
N SER A 46 -11.73 -4.81 -6.90
CA SER A 46 -11.79 -5.17 -8.32
C SER A 46 -11.37 -6.61 -8.58
N GLY A 47 -10.58 -7.14 -7.68
CA GLY A 47 -10.01 -8.45 -7.88
C GLY A 47 -10.89 -9.55 -7.48
#